data_77cf6af1ca09fb3b787a4f0a2bf5f532
#
_entry.id   77cf6af1ca09fb3b787a4f0a2bf5f532
#
_cell.length_a   1.000
_cell.length_b   1.000
_cell.length_c   1.000
_cell.angle_alpha   90.00
_cell.angle_beta   90.00
_cell.angle_gamma   90.00
#
_symmetry.space_group_name_H-M   'P 1'
#
loop_
_entity.id
_entity.type
_entity.pdbx_description
1 polymer ?
#
loop_
_entity_poly.entity_id
_entity_poly.type
_entity_poly.pdbx_seq_one_letter_code
_entity_poly.pdbx_strand_id
1 'polypeptide(L)'
;EQTVVAAGYDAIVVNNITQTKENISDKIIGVLAIGPTIETPRGAECVSWNTKENKWEAKWTRADVSSPSMIPAVSTSSEMVFVSGWNDATGWEVTGLDWHTGATRHRTILGKDNRANGAYAIIQFFDNGDLLYNSVSGPFRVQIK
;
A
#
# COMPACT_ATOMS: atom_id res chain seq x y z
N GLU A 1 -7.63 -6.05 3.83
CA GLU A 1 -8.76 -5.43 3.10
C GLU A 1 -8.34 -5.05 1.69
N GLN A 2 -9.27 -5.16 0.75
CA GLN A 2 -9.10 -4.63 -0.61
C GLN A 2 -9.41 -3.14 -0.60
N THR A 3 -8.59 -2.37 -1.30
CA THR A 3 -8.77 -0.92 -1.41
C THR A 3 -8.52 -0.47 -2.85
N VAL A 4 -9.30 0.50 -3.28
CA VAL A 4 -9.18 1.10 -4.61
C VAL A 4 -8.87 2.58 -4.47
N VAL A 5 -7.90 3.05 -5.22
CA VAL A 5 -7.63 4.47 -5.42
C VAL A 5 -7.68 4.80 -6.91
N ALA A 6 -8.21 5.95 -7.27
CA ALA A 6 -8.41 6.33 -8.66
C ALA A 6 -7.90 7.75 -8.93
N ALA A 7 -7.39 7.96 -10.14
CA ALA A 7 -7.06 9.27 -10.68
C ALA A 7 -7.28 9.26 -12.20
N GLY A 8 -8.03 10.23 -12.72
CA GLY A 8 -8.43 10.27 -14.12
C GLY A 8 -9.26 9.03 -14.51
N TYR A 9 -8.83 8.34 -15.54
CA TYR A 9 -9.45 7.10 -16.03
C TYR A 9 -8.77 5.83 -15.47
N ASP A 10 -7.77 5.97 -14.62
CA ASP A 10 -7.04 4.86 -14.04
C ASP A 10 -7.47 4.60 -12.59
N ALA A 11 -7.45 3.33 -12.21
CA ALA A 11 -7.66 2.90 -10.84
C ALA A 11 -6.62 1.85 -10.45
N ILE A 12 -6.12 1.92 -9.22
CA ILE A 12 -5.26 0.90 -8.64
C ILE A 12 -6.01 0.19 -7.53
N VAL A 13 -6.09 -1.13 -7.64
CA VAL A 13 -6.66 -2.02 -6.63
C VAL A 13 -5.51 -2.71 -5.91
N VAL A 14 -5.49 -2.66 -4.58
CA VAL A 14 -4.48 -3.34 -3.77
C VAL A 14 -5.08 -4.52 -3.00
N ASN A 15 -4.23 -5.48 -2.63
CA ASN A 15 -4.59 -6.68 -1.86
C ASN A 15 -5.65 -7.55 -2.55
N ASN A 16 -5.57 -7.68 -3.87
CA ASN A 16 -6.58 -8.31 -4.69
C ASN A 16 -6.15 -9.64 -5.35
N ILE A 17 -4.88 -10.03 -5.27
CA ILE A 17 -4.37 -11.22 -5.98
C ILE A 17 -4.41 -12.46 -5.09
N THR A 18 -4.05 -12.33 -3.81
CA THR A 18 -4.03 -13.45 -2.87
C THR A 18 -5.19 -13.36 -1.90
N GLN A 19 -5.98 -14.42 -1.80
CA GLN A 19 -7.02 -14.53 -0.78
C GLN A 19 -6.46 -15.18 0.47
N THR A 20 -6.83 -14.67 1.64
CA THR A 20 -6.45 -15.21 2.94
C THR A 20 -7.66 -15.72 3.70
N LYS A 21 -7.44 -16.77 4.53
CA LYS A 21 -8.40 -17.20 5.53
C LYS A 21 -8.14 -16.41 6.80
N GLU A 22 -9.14 -15.63 7.22
CA GLU A 22 -9.06 -14.90 8.48
C GLU A 22 -9.30 -15.84 9.67
N ASN A 23 -8.44 -15.72 10.68
CA ASN A 23 -8.62 -16.35 11.99
C ASN A 23 -8.82 -15.24 13.03
N ILE A 24 -9.93 -15.28 13.76
CA ILE A 24 -10.26 -14.25 14.77
C ILE A 24 -9.24 -14.22 15.89
N SER A 25 -8.69 -15.36 16.30
CA SER A 25 -7.64 -15.42 17.33
C SER A 25 -6.38 -14.67 16.92
N ASP A 26 -6.01 -14.74 15.66
CA ASP A 26 -4.83 -14.06 15.13
C ASP A 26 -5.01 -12.54 15.14
N LYS A 27 -6.23 -12.07 14.92
CA LYS A 27 -6.56 -10.63 15.03
C LYS A 27 -6.40 -10.09 16.45
N ILE A 28 -6.75 -10.86 17.46
CA ILE A 28 -6.65 -10.43 18.87
C ILE A 28 -5.19 -10.39 19.32
N ILE A 29 -4.39 -11.36 18.90
CA ILE A 29 -2.96 -11.45 19.26
C ILE A 29 -2.11 -10.47 18.43
N GLY A 30 -2.61 -10.01 17.30
CA GLY A 30 -1.91 -9.25 16.29
C GLY A 30 -1.22 -7.98 16.75
N VAL A 31 -1.77 -7.34 17.76
CA VAL A 31 -1.19 -6.12 18.32
C VAL A 31 0.15 -6.39 19.02
N LEU A 32 0.37 -7.61 19.50
CA LEU A 32 1.56 -8.04 20.24
C LEU A 32 2.57 -8.81 19.37
N ALA A 33 2.19 -9.19 18.17
CA ALA A 33 3.03 -9.98 17.27
C ALA A 33 3.99 -9.11 16.45
N ILE A 34 4.99 -9.77 15.86
CA ILE A 34 5.86 -9.17 14.86
C ILE A 34 5.21 -9.36 13.49
N GLY A 35 4.96 -8.27 12.78
CA GLY A 35 4.35 -8.28 11.45
C GLY A 35 2.84 -8.59 11.44
N PRO A 36 2.26 -8.80 10.26
CA PRO A 36 0.87 -9.18 10.11
C PRO A 36 0.61 -10.55 10.73
N THR A 37 -0.45 -10.68 11.53
CA THR A 37 -0.81 -11.92 12.21
C THR A 37 -1.59 -12.91 11.36
N ILE A 38 -2.08 -12.44 10.26
CA ILE A 38 -2.71 -13.26 9.22
C ILE A 38 -1.93 -13.07 7.94
N GLU A 39 -1.90 -14.10 7.11
CA GLU A 39 -1.36 -13.96 5.77
C GLU A 39 -2.18 -12.88 5.03
N THR A 40 -1.53 -11.77 4.74
CA THR A 40 -2.20 -10.64 4.13
C THR A 40 -2.34 -10.85 2.63
N PRO A 41 -3.51 -10.62 2.05
CA PRO A 41 -3.64 -10.59 0.60
C PRO A 41 -2.59 -9.67 -0.01
N ARG A 42 -1.92 -10.14 -1.05
CA ARG A 42 -0.94 -9.36 -1.80
C ARG A 42 -1.47 -9.07 -3.18
N GLY A 43 -0.85 -8.12 -3.81
CA GLY A 43 -1.10 -7.72 -5.17
C GLY A 43 -1.56 -6.28 -5.27
N ALA A 44 -1.10 -5.64 -6.34
CA ALA A 44 -1.60 -4.36 -6.79
C ALA A 44 -1.78 -4.46 -8.30
N GLU A 45 -2.91 -3.98 -8.79
CA GLU A 45 -3.24 -3.98 -10.20
C GLU A 45 -3.76 -2.61 -10.62
N CYS A 46 -3.19 -2.06 -11.67
CA CYS A 46 -3.71 -0.86 -12.30
C CYS A 46 -4.58 -1.24 -13.48
N VAL A 47 -5.77 -0.69 -13.51
CA VAL A 47 -6.72 -0.80 -14.62
C VAL A 47 -7.05 0.59 -15.15
N SER A 48 -7.29 0.69 -16.45
CA SER A 48 -7.67 1.91 -17.12
C SER A 48 -9.02 1.76 -17.79
N TRP A 49 -9.88 2.77 -17.70
CA TRP A 49 -11.15 2.80 -18.39
C TRP A 49 -10.96 3.22 -19.85
N ASN A 50 -11.22 2.30 -20.77
CA ASN A 50 -11.25 2.60 -22.20
C ASN A 50 -12.63 3.19 -22.57
N THR A 51 -12.66 4.49 -22.79
CA THR A 51 -13.90 5.23 -23.11
C THR A 51 -14.49 4.88 -24.48
N LYS A 52 -13.67 4.37 -25.41
CA LYS A 52 -14.14 3.99 -26.76
C LYS A 52 -14.82 2.63 -26.75
N GLU A 53 -14.26 1.69 -26.00
CA GLU A 53 -14.76 0.33 -25.92
C GLU A 53 -15.66 0.08 -24.71
N ASN A 54 -15.79 1.09 -23.82
CA ASN A 54 -16.61 1.06 -22.61
C ASN A 54 -16.28 -0.14 -21.71
N LYS A 55 -14.99 -0.38 -21.47
CA LYS A 55 -14.47 -1.48 -20.65
C LYS A 55 -13.22 -1.11 -19.86
N TRP A 56 -12.94 -1.85 -18.79
CA TRP A 56 -11.66 -1.80 -18.08
C TRP A 56 -10.59 -2.62 -18.80
N GLU A 57 -9.38 -2.10 -18.84
CA GLU A 57 -8.19 -2.76 -19.38
C GLU A 57 -7.06 -2.74 -18.34
N ALA A 58 -6.43 -3.89 -18.13
CA ALA A 58 -5.27 -3.99 -17.23
C ALA A 58 -4.07 -3.26 -17.85
N LYS A 59 -3.39 -2.43 -17.04
CA LYS A 59 -2.16 -1.73 -17.43
C LYS A 59 -0.92 -2.41 -16.89
N TRP A 60 -0.89 -2.69 -15.60
CA TRP A 60 0.21 -3.40 -14.94
C TRP A 60 -0.28 -4.13 -13.70
N THR A 61 0.48 -5.15 -13.29
CA THR A 61 0.21 -5.97 -12.11
C THR A 61 1.50 -6.20 -11.32
N ARG A 62 1.41 -6.10 -10.00
CA ARG A 62 2.49 -6.36 -9.04
C ARG A 62 2.00 -7.34 -7.98
N ALA A 63 2.40 -8.62 -8.08
CA ALA A 63 2.00 -9.66 -7.14
C ALA A 63 2.72 -9.56 -5.77
N ASP A 64 3.84 -8.86 -5.73
CA ASP A 64 4.71 -8.70 -4.55
C ASP A 64 4.36 -7.52 -3.65
N VAL A 65 3.49 -6.62 -4.12
CA VAL A 65 3.09 -5.41 -3.38
C VAL A 65 1.88 -5.70 -2.50
N SER A 66 1.84 -5.09 -1.33
CA SER A 66 0.68 -5.14 -0.44
C SER A 66 0.47 -3.81 0.26
N SER A 67 -0.76 -3.57 0.73
CA SER A 67 -1.10 -2.46 1.63
C SER A 67 -2.06 -2.97 2.70
N PRO A 68 -1.58 -3.81 3.64
CA PRO A 68 -2.46 -4.59 4.52
C PRO A 68 -3.30 -3.76 5.46
N SER A 69 -2.81 -2.61 5.88
CA SER A 69 -3.48 -1.83 6.92
C SER A 69 -3.55 -0.32 6.64
N MET A 70 -3.22 0.10 5.43
CA MET A 70 -3.34 1.51 5.05
C MET A 70 -4.00 1.67 3.70
N ILE A 71 -4.81 2.71 3.58
CA ILE A 71 -5.34 3.16 2.29
C ILE A 71 -4.17 3.76 1.50
N PRO A 72 -3.95 3.34 0.24
CA PRO A 72 -2.93 3.94 -0.61
C PRO A 72 -3.15 5.43 -0.80
N ALA A 73 -2.07 6.19 -0.90
CA ALA A 73 -2.11 7.63 -1.17
C ALA A 73 -1.57 7.93 -2.57
N VAL A 74 -2.27 8.78 -3.31
CA VAL A 74 -1.90 9.17 -4.67
C VAL A 74 -1.32 10.57 -4.67
N SER A 75 -0.11 10.70 -5.23
CA SER A 75 0.49 11.99 -5.57
C SER A 75 0.41 12.20 -7.08
N THR A 76 -0.51 13.04 -7.50
CA THR A 76 -0.69 13.36 -8.92
C THR A 76 0.47 14.19 -9.49
N SER A 77 1.12 15.01 -8.66
CA SER A 77 2.26 15.83 -9.08
C SER A 77 3.53 15.02 -9.33
N SER A 78 3.74 13.93 -8.58
CA SER A 78 4.87 13.01 -8.79
C SER A 78 4.50 11.77 -9.61
N GLU A 79 3.24 11.61 -9.97
CA GLU A 79 2.69 10.44 -10.67
C GLU A 79 3.03 9.12 -9.95
N MET A 80 2.82 9.12 -8.63
CA MET A 80 3.12 7.98 -7.78
C MET A 80 1.93 7.60 -6.89
N VAL A 81 1.82 6.30 -6.61
CA VAL A 81 0.98 5.78 -5.53
C VAL A 81 1.87 5.23 -4.40
N PHE A 82 1.54 5.59 -3.18
CA PHE A 82 2.24 5.12 -1.98
C PHE A 82 1.40 4.10 -1.24
N VAL A 83 2.02 2.99 -0.89
CA VAL A 83 1.42 1.88 -0.16
C VAL A 83 2.25 1.57 1.09
N SER A 84 1.58 1.05 2.13
CA SER A 84 2.25 0.52 3.31
C SER A 84 2.19 -1.00 3.27
N GLY A 85 3.32 -1.62 2.97
CA GLY A 85 3.43 -3.04 2.76
C GLY A 85 4.15 -3.79 3.85
N TRP A 86 4.08 -5.11 3.75
CA TRP A 86 4.90 -6.03 4.52
C TRP A 86 5.79 -6.83 3.58
N ASN A 87 7.08 -6.88 3.91
CA ASN A 87 8.07 -7.72 3.25
C ASN A 87 8.65 -8.70 4.26
N ASP A 88 8.64 -9.99 3.95
CA ASP A 88 9.04 -11.05 4.89
C ASP A 88 10.52 -10.93 5.32
N ALA A 89 11.37 -10.38 4.46
CA ALA A 89 12.78 -10.16 4.76
C ALA A 89 13.01 -8.91 5.62
N THR A 90 12.34 -7.80 5.33
CA THR A 90 12.64 -6.47 5.88
C THR A 90 11.57 -5.91 6.81
N GLY A 91 10.34 -6.45 6.78
CA GLY A 91 9.23 -6.01 7.63
C GLY A 91 8.35 -4.95 6.96
N TRP A 92 7.80 -4.05 7.77
CA TRP A 92 6.97 -2.94 7.32
C TRP A 92 7.75 -1.96 6.47
N GLU A 93 7.14 -1.50 5.40
CA GLU A 93 7.77 -0.54 4.49
C GLU A 93 6.73 0.39 3.87
N VAL A 94 7.19 1.59 3.50
CA VAL A 94 6.45 2.50 2.64
C VAL A 94 7.06 2.42 1.25
N THR A 95 6.26 2.03 0.27
CA THR A 95 6.68 1.86 -1.12
C THR A 95 5.95 2.84 -2.02
N GLY A 96 6.68 3.60 -2.82
CA GLY A 96 6.14 4.45 -3.88
C GLY A 96 6.29 3.75 -5.23
N LEU A 97 5.16 3.54 -5.90
CA LEU A 97 5.11 2.95 -7.23
C LEU A 97 4.80 4.03 -8.27
N ASP A 98 5.44 3.94 -9.39
CA ASP A 98 5.08 4.72 -10.57
C ASP A 98 3.64 4.41 -11.00
N TRP A 99 2.83 5.44 -11.17
CA TRP A 99 1.41 5.30 -11.47
C TRP A 99 1.14 4.59 -12.79
N HIS A 100 1.99 4.83 -13.80
CA HIS A 100 1.77 4.33 -15.14
C HIS A 100 2.34 2.94 -15.39
N THR A 101 3.43 2.58 -14.69
CA THR A 101 4.19 1.35 -14.95
C THR A 101 4.19 0.36 -13.81
N GLY A 102 3.83 0.78 -12.59
CA GLY A 102 3.94 -0.03 -11.39
C GLY A 102 5.37 -0.24 -10.89
N ALA A 103 6.37 0.38 -11.51
CA ALA A 103 7.75 0.27 -11.09
C ALA A 103 7.97 0.92 -9.72
N THR A 104 8.79 0.32 -8.86
CA THR A 104 9.15 0.90 -7.57
C THR A 104 10.08 2.10 -7.78
N ARG A 105 9.65 3.28 -7.35
CA ARG A 105 10.41 4.53 -7.41
C ARG A 105 10.94 4.99 -6.06
N HIS A 106 10.26 4.58 -4.99
CA HIS A 106 10.66 4.88 -3.62
C HIS A 106 10.44 3.68 -2.71
N ARG A 107 11.31 3.50 -1.72
CA ARG A 107 11.17 2.48 -0.69
C ARG A 107 11.83 2.92 0.61
N THR A 108 11.06 2.96 1.68
CA THR A 108 11.57 3.19 3.04
C THR A 108 11.21 2.00 3.92
N ILE A 109 12.21 1.33 4.48
CA ILE A 109 12.04 0.19 5.38
C ILE A 109 11.87 0.72 6.80
N LEU A 110 10.78 0.30 7.47
CA LEU A 110 10.45 0.65 8.85
C LEU A 110 10.81 -0.46 9.84
N GLY A 111 11.07 -1.68 9.33
CA GLY A 111 11.46 -2.83 10.15
C GLY A 111 10.31 -3.75 10.53
N LYS A 112 10.63 -4.79 11.31
CA LYS A 112 9.68 -5.88 11.62
C LYS A 112 8.78 -5.61 12.82
N ASP A 113 9.06 -4.57 13.60
CA ASP A 113 8.27 -4.24 14.79
C ASP A 113 6.85 -3.79 14.38
N ASN A 114 5.84 -4.38 15.01
CA ASN A 114 4.44 -4.08 14.71
C ASN A 114 4.04 -2.64 15.06
N ARG A 115 4.86 -1.92 15.84
CA ARG A 115 4.69 -0.48 16.05
C ARG A 115 4.79 0.34 14.77
N ALA A 116 5.40 -0.20 13.72
CA ALA A 116 5.45 0.41 12.40
C ALA A 116 4.21 0.13 11.52
N ASN A 117 3.27 -0.67 12.00
CA ASN A 117 2.01 -0.92 11.32
C ASN A 117 1.17 0.37 11.22
N GLY A 118 0.67 0.68 10.05
CA GLY A 118 -0.11 1.89 9.79
C GLY A 118 -1.53 1.92 10.34
N ALA A 119 -2.07 0.77 10.79
CA ALA A 119 -3.34 0.66 11.53
C ALA A 119 -4.51 1.48 10.94
N TYR A 120 -4.77 1.36 9.66
CA TYR A 120 -5.83 2.08 8.92
C TYR A 120 -5.67 3.60 8.84
N ALA A 121 -4.52 4.14 9.24
CA ALA A 121 -4.25 5.55 9.07
C ALA A 121 -4.08 5.92 7.58
N ILE A 122 -4.22 7.20 7.29
CA ILE A 122 -4.05 7.74 5.95
C ILE A 122 -2.64 8.32 5.82
N ILE A 123 -1.96 8.03 4.72
CA ILE A 123 -0.73 8.72 4.33
C ILE A 123 -1.11 10.13 3.86
N GLN A 124 -0.43 11.14 4.38
CA GLN A 124 -0.59 12.54 3.97
C GLN A 124 0.71 13.07 3.40
N PHE A 125 0.64 14.14 2.64
CA PHE A 125 1.79 14.78 2.02
C PHE A 125 2.09 16.12 2.69
N PHE A 126 3.39 16.39 2.90
CA PHE A 126 3.88 17.74 3.18
C PHE A 126 4.06 18.51 1.87
N ASP A 127 4.12 19.83 1.94
CA ASP A 127 4.29 20.70 0.75
C ASP A 127 5.54 20.40 -0.06
N ASN A 128 6.59 19.88 0.59
CA ASN A 128 7.83 19.48 -0.06
C ASN A 128 7.81 18.06 -0.66
N GLY A 129 6.66 17.37 -0.60
CA GLY A 129 6.48 16.01 -1.12
C GLY A 129 6.83 14.89 -0.15
N ASP A 130 7.39 15.17 1.02
CA ASP A 130 7.57 14.15 2.06
C ASP A 130 6.24 13.62 2.55
N LEU A 131 6.25 12.42 3.13
CA LEU A 131 5.04 11.79 3.66
C LEU A 131 4.95 11.92 5.18
N LEU A 132 3.76 12.17 5.67
CA LEU A 132 3.36 11.88 7.03
C LEU A 132 2.73 10.49 7.07
N TYR A 133 3.43 9.57 7.68
CA TYR A 133 2.99 8.19 7.87
C TYR A 133 2.60 8.01 9.33
N ASN A 134 1.34 7.68 9.60
CA ASN A 134 0.89 7.40 10.95
C ASN A 134 0.89 5.89 11.21
N SER A 135 1.55 5.50 12.28
CA SER A 135 1.57 4.12 12.75
C SER A 135 0.88 3.98 14.11
N VAL A 136 0.70 2.75 14.58
CA VAL A 136 0.21 2.48 15.95
C VAL A 136 1.07 3.11 17.04
N SER A 137 2.34 3.41 16.77
CA SER A 137 3.24 4.04 17.74
C SER A 137 3.37 5.56 17.60
N GLY A 138 2.72 6.14 16.60
CA GLY A 138 2.74 7.58 16.34
C GLY A 138 3.18 7.92 14.91
N PRO A 139 3.33 9.22 14.61
CA PRO A 139 3.65 9.69 13.27
C PRO A 139 5.14 9.52 12.92
N PHE A 140 5.40 9.19 11.67
CA PHE A 140 6.73 9.22 11.04
C PHE A 140 6.73 10.20 9.88
N ARG A 141 7.78 10.95 9.72
CA ARG A 141 8.06 11.67 8.49
C ARG A 141 8.94 10.81 7.59
N VAL A 142 8.45 10.48 6.41
CA VAL A 142 9.18 9.73 5.40
C VAL A 142 9.66 10.70 4.33
N GLN A 143 10.98 10.84 4.19
CA GLN A 143 11.58 11.68 3.18
C GLN A 143 11.58 10.97 1.82
N ILE A 144 11.00 11.63 0.82
CA ILE A 144 10.98 11.16 -0.56
C ILE A 144 12.13 11.82 -1.30
N LYS A 145 13.07 11.01 -1.77
CA LYS A 145 14.25 11.46 -2.53
C LYS A 145 14.11 11.10 -4.00
#